data_a40a240b08b4e4cd3fcdba333cc10b5a
#
_entry.id   a40a240b08b4e4cd3fcdba333cc10b5a
#
_cell.length_a   1.000
_cell.length_b   1.000
_cell.length_c   1.000
_cell.angle_alpha   90.00
_cell.angle_beta   90.00
_cell.angle_gamma   90.00
#
_symmetry.space_group_name_H-M   'P 1'
#
loop_
_entity.id
_entity.type
_entity.pdbx_description
1 polymer ?
#
loop_
_entity_poly.entity_id
_entity_poly.type
_entity_poly.pdbx_seq_one_letter_code
_entity_poly.pdbx_strand_id
1 'polypeptide(L)'
;MRRCGPIRRRTVRTMRRGVDTWPLGPGDLDDLAALFGAQRTTRHCWCTAFCVSGGRFAAGWFAGGNRRRFAQMAVESTTPMGVLASVDGSPVGWCACGPRSRYTAAIDGRSSLLRGRRREEDHSVWLLACLFVASAHRGRGVTHALVGTAVDLARQEGALAIEGWPLAASAPPSGDAFVGREEVFQAAGFGCVDRPTSRRAVMRLDLHGPPGTELR
;
A
#
# COMPACT_ATOMS: atom_id res chain seq x y z
N MET A 1 -32.78 21.74 -4.52
CA MET A 1 -31.82 20.67 -4.79
C MET A 1 -30.91 20.49 -3.57
N ARG A 2 -31.14 19.47 -2.77
CA ARG A 2 -30.30 19.16 -1.58
C ARG A 2 -29.07 18.41 -2.09
N ARG A 3 -27.88 19.00 -1.95
CA ARG A 3 -26.63 18.31 -2.25
C ARG A 3 -26.43 17.22 -1.21
N CYS A 4 -26.43 15.96 -1.65
CA CYS A 4 -26.06 14.82 -0.82
C CYS A 4 -24.56 14.99 -0.48
N GLY A 5 -24.24 15.27 0.78
CA GLY A 5 -22.87 15.35 1.26
C GLY A 5 -22.22 13.96 1.21
N PRO A 6 -20.89 13.87 1.12
CA PRO A 6 -20.21 12.59 1.07
C PRO A 6 -20.56 11.78 2.33
N ILE A 7 -21.04 10.56 2.11
CA ILE A 7 -21.28 9.57 3.18
C ILE A 7 -19.93 9.34 3.85
N ARG A 8 -19.77 9.83 5.09
CA ARG A 8 -18.62 9.52 5.92
C ARG A 8 -18.66 8.01 6.21
N ARG A 9 -17.94 7.22 5.41
CA ARG A 9 -17.70 5.80 5.74
C ARG A 9 -16.97 5.78 7.08
N ARG A 10 -17.61 5.20 8.09
CA ARG A 10 -17.02 5.02 9.42
C ARG A 10 -15.80 4.13 9.27
N THR A 11 -14.61 4.66 9.52
CA THR A 11 -13.36 3.92 9.44
C THR A 11 -13.39 2.80 10.49
N VAL A 12 -13.53 1.56 10.04
CA VAL A 12 -13.51 0.39 10.94
C VAL A 12 -12.04 0.13 11.29
N ARG A 13 -11.70 0.31 12.55
CA ARG A 13 -10.40 -0.09 13.09
C ARG A 13 -10.41 -1.61 13.34
N THR A 14 -9.38 -2.29 12.88
CA THR A 14 -9.18 -3.73 13.10
C THR A 14 -7.99 -3.91 14.03
N MET A 15 -8.18 -4.62 15.14
CA MET A 15 -7.09 -4.98 16.04
C MET A 15 -6.55 -6.35 15.67
N ARG A 16 -5.26 -6.44 15.39
CA ARG A 16 -4.55 -7.70 15.15
C ARG A 16 -3.28 -7.75 16.00
N ARG A 17 -3.17 -8.70 16.93
CA ARG A 17 -1.98 -8.90 17.79
C ARG A 17 -1.54 -7.63 18.54
N GLY A 18 -2.49 -6.84 19.06
CA GLY A 18 -2.18 -5.59 19.77
C GLY A 18 -1.79 -4.42 18.87
N VAL A 19 -2.00 -4.54 17.55
CA VAL A 19 -1.81 -3.48 16.56
C VAL A 19 -3.17 -3.08 16.02
N ASP A 20 -3.54 -1.81 16.16
CA ASP A 20 -4.71 -1.24 15.52
C ASP A 20 -4.38 -0.84 14.10
N THR A 21 -5.24 -1.21 13.14
CA THR A 21 -5.09 -0.86 11.73
C THR A 21 -6.38 -0.33 11.15
N TRP A 22 -6.28 0.65 10.24
CA TRP A 22 -7.46 1.21 9.56
C TRP A 22 -7.10 1.83 8.20
N PRO A 23 -8.03 1.84 7.24
CA PRO A 23 -7.86 2.57 5.99
C PRO A 23 -7.70 4.08 6.25
N LEU A 24 -6.78 4.74 5.54
CA LEU A 24 -6.54 6.17 5.68
C LEU A 24 -7.76 6.97 5.25
N GLY A 25 -8.34 7.69 6.20
CA GLY A 25 -9.37 8.69 5.94
C GLY A 25 -8.81 10.11 5.83
N PRO A 26 -9.61 11.09 5.38
CA PRO A 26 -9.17 12.49 5.29
C PRO A 26 -8.72 13.09 6.64
N GLY A 27 -9.28 12.60 7.76
CA GLY A 27 -8.92 13.04 9.11
C GLY A 27 -7.62 12.46 9.66
N ASP A 28 -7.01 11.47 8.97
CA ASP A 28 -5.82 10.75 9.46
C ASP A 28 -4.50 11.28 8.86
N LEU A 29 -4.57 12.37 8.07
CA LEU A 29 -3.38 12.92 7.40
C LEU A 29 -2.35 13.46 8.38
N ASP A 30 -2.74 13.92 9.55
CA ASP A 30 -1.83 14.40 10.58
C ASP A 30 -1.12 13.23 11.29
N ASP A 31 -1.80 12.11 11.51
CA ASP A 31 -1.18 10.88 12.03
C ASP A 31 -0.13 10.35 11.04
N LEU A 32 -0.46 10.34 9.74
CA LEU A 32 0.51 9.97 8.70
C LEU A 32 1.68 10.95 8.64
N ALA A 33 1.42 12.25 8.81
CA ALA A 33 2.47 13.28 8.84
C ALA A 33 3.41 13.12 10.05
N ALA A 34 2.87 12.81 11.23
CA ALA A 34 3.66 12.51 12.42
C ALA A 34 4.56 11.30 12.19
N LEU A 35 4.00 10.20 11.66
CA LEU A 35 4.75 8.98 11.34
C LEU A 35 5.88 9.24 10.34
N PHE A 36 5.61 9.95 9.25
CA PHE A 36 6.60 10.22 8.20
C PHE A 36 7.62 11.27 8.61
N GLY A 37 7.22 12.24 9.43
CA GLY A 37 8.09 13.30 9.92
C GLY A 37 9.25 12.81 10.79
N ALA A 38 9.07 11.67 11.46
CA ALA A 38 10.07 11.06 12.32
C ALA A 38 11.30 10.51 11.57
N GLN A 39 11.22 10.33 10.23
CA GLN A 39 12.31 9.71 9.44
C GLN A 39 12.64 10.50 8.17
N ARG A 40 13.95 10.62 7.87
CA ARG A 40 14.44 11.41 6.73
C ARG A 40 13.85 10.97 5.38
N THR A 41 13.79 9.66 5.13
CA THR A 41 13.33 9.12 3.83
C THR A 41 11.84 9.36 3.63
N THR A 42 11.00 9.03 4.60
CA THR A 42 9.54 9.14 4.48
C THR A 42 9.05 10.58 4.51
N ARG A 43 9.75 11.48 5.25
CA ARG A 43 9.42 12.91 5.37
C ARG A 43 9.21 13.61 4.03
N HIS A 44 9.95 13.22 3.00
CA HIS A 44 9.91 13.84 1.68
C HIS A 44 9.28 12.96 0.60
N CYS A 45 9.17 11.64 0.83
CA CYS A 45 8.69 10.69 -0.17
C CYS A 45 7.16 10.69 -0.29
N TRP A 46 6.44 10.55 0.83
CA TRP A 46 4.97 10.44 0.86
C TRP A 46 4.40 9.40 -0.10
N CYS A 47 5.18 8.37 -0.44
CA CYS A 47 4.87 7.32 -1.42
C CYS A 47 4.47 7.82 -2.81
N THR A 48 4.59 9.12 -3.09
CA THR A 48 4.27 9.71 -4.39
C THR A 48 5.25 9.31 -5.49
N ALA A 49 6.44 8.80 -5.13
CA ALA A 49 7.41 8.24 -6.06
C ALA A 49 6.82 7.13 -6.96
N PHE A 50 5.81 6.41 -6.47
CA PHE A 50 5.14 5.35 -7.22
C PHE A 50 4.02 5.87 -8.12
N CYS A 51 3.52 7.08 -7.84
CA CYS A 51 2.33 7.64 -8.48
C CYS A 51 2.64 8.64 -9.59
N VAL A 52 3.80 9.30 -9.55
CA VAL A 52 4.14 10.38 -10.50
C VAL A 52 5.52 10.17 -11.11
N SER A 53 5.77 10.79 -12.28
CA SER A 53 7.08 10.71 -12.94
C SER A 53 8.21 11.20 -12.03
N GLY A 54 9.43 10.68 -12.24
CA GLY A 54 10.61 11.03 -11.43
C GLY A 54 10.87 12.53 -11.36
N GLY A 55 10.69 13.28 -12.43
CA GLY A 55 10.84 14.74 -12.46
C GLY A 55 9.82 15.45 -11.56
N ARG A 56 8.56 15.03 -11.62
CA ARG A 56 7.50 15.57 -10.74
C ARG A 56 7.72 15.19 -9.28
N PHE A 57 8.21 13.99 -9.01
CA PHE A 57 8.57 13.56 -7.67
C PHE A 57 9.73 14.39 -7.11
N ALA A 58 10.81 14.56 -7.89
CA ALA A 58 11.98 15.36 -7.49
C ALA A 58 11.60 16.83 -7.21
N ALA A 59 10.77 17.44 -8.05
CA ALA A 59 10.27 18.80 -7.83
C ALA A 59 9.44 18.92 -6.53
N GLY A 60 8.76 17.84 -6.12
CA GLY A 60 7.99 17.81 -4.88
C GLY A 60 8.80 17.56 -3.60
N TRP A 61 10.12 17.28 -3.72
CA TRP A 61 10.98 16.98 -2.58
C TRP A 61 11.16 18.18 -1.63
N PHE A 62 11.16 19.37 -2.20
CA PHE A 62 11.31 20.60 -1.45
C PHE A 62 9.97 21.21 -1.01
N ALA A 63 9.98 22.00 0.05
CA ALA A 63 8.85 22.77 0.56
C ALA A 63 7.55 21.95 0.77
N GLY A 64 7.67 20.62 1.05
CA GLY A 64 6.51 19.77 1.30
C GLY A 64 5.63 19.49 0.07
N GLY A 65 6.17 19.64 -1.13
CA GLY A 65 5.41 19.44 -2.38
C GLY A 65 4.79 18.05 -2.52
N ASN A 66 5.52 16.99 -2.13
CA ASN A 66 5.00 15.63 -2.16
C ASN A 66 3.89 15.40 -1.11
N ARG A 67 3.98 16.04 0.09
CA ARG A 67 2.90 16.00 1.08
C ARG A 67 1.62 16.61 0.53
N ARG A 68 1.70 17.82 -0.07
CA ARG A 68 0.51 18.48 -0.66
C ARG A 68 -0.10 17.64 -1.78
N ARG A 69 0.74 17.06 -2.63
CA ARG A 69 0.29 16.18 -3.71
C ARG A 69 -0.41 14.94 -3.17
N PHE A 70 0.16 14.28 -2.16
CA PHE A 70 -0.48 13.13 -1.54
C PHE A 70 -1.84 13.51 -0.93
N ALA A 71 -1.93 14.63 -0.21
CA ALA A 71 -3.17 15.12 0.37
C ALA A 71 -4.23 15.40 -0.71
N GLN A 72 -3.84 16.03 -1.83
CA GLN A 72 -4.73 16.25 -2.96
C GLN A 72 -5.23 14.92 -3.54
N MET A 73 -4.33 13.96 -3.80
CA MET A 73 -4.70 12.63 -4.30
C MET A 73 -5.64 11.91 -3.33
N ALA A 74 -5.44 12.06 -2.01
CA ALA A 74 -6.30 11.44 -1.00
C ALA A 74 -7.72 12.03 -0.98
N VAL A 75 -7.87 13.32 -1.31
CA VAL A 75 -9.19 13.97 -1.44
C VAL A 75 -9.88 13.57 -2.74
N GLU A 76 -9.13 13.46 -3.84
CA GLU A 76 -9.67 13.14 -5.17
C GLU A 76 -9.96 11.64 -5.36
N SER A 77 -9.33 10.79 -4.56
CA SER A 77 -9.47 9.34 -4.69
C SER A 77 -10.81 8.82 -4.17
N THR A 78 -11.41 7.92 -4.93
CA THR A 78 -12.62 7.19 -4.53
C THR A 78 -12.33 6.06 -3.54
N THR A 79 -11.07 5.59 -3.47
CA THR A 79 -10.62 4.54 -2.56
C THR A 79 -9.53 5.07 -1.63
N PRO A 80 -9.38 4.54 -0.39
CA PRO A 80 -8.32 4.93 0.52
C PRO A 80 -6.93 4.84 -0.12
N MET A 81 -6.01 5.73 0.28
CA MET A 81 -4.64 5.74 -0.22
C MET A 81 -3.77 4.62 0.37
N GLY A 82 -4.27 3.94 1.39
CA GLY A 82 -3.59 2.88 2.08
C GLY A 82 -4.13 2.65 3.48
N VAL A 83 -3.34 1.98 4.30
CA VAL A 83 -3.67 1.54 5.67
C VAL A 83 -2.65 2.12 6.65
N LEU A 84 -3.13 2.71 7.74
CA LEU A 84 -2.34 3.10 8.91
C LEU A 84 -2.34 1.99 9.96
N ALA A 85 -1.28 1.96 10.78
CA ALA A 85 -1.19 1.14 11.98
C ALA A 85 -0.76 1.96 13.17
N SER A 86 -1.35 1.69 14.35
CA SER A 86 -0.93 2.26 15.64
C SER A 86 -0.73 1.18 16.70
N VAL A 87 0.11 1.52 17.68
CA VAL A 87 0.28 0.79 18.93
C VAL A 87 0.11 1.81 20.06
N ASP A 88 -0.73 1.52 21.02
CA ASP A 88 -1.03 2.42 22.14
C ASP A 88 -1.43 3.84 21.68
N GLY A 89 -2.21 3.91 20.59
CA GLY A 89 -2.68 5.17 20.02
C GLY A 89 -1.65 5.95 19.18
N SER A 90 -0.39 5.53 19.17
CA SER A 90 0.67 6.19 18.39
C SER A 90 0.80 5.58 16.99
N PRO A 91 0.85 6.36 15.90
CA PRO A 91 1.02 5.84 14.55
C PRO A 91 2.44 5.26 14.38
N VAL A 92 2.52 3.97 14.02
CA VAL A 92 3.78 3.22 13.94
C VAL A 92 4.03 2.55 12.60
N GLY A 93 3.02 2.51 11.73
CA GLY A 93 3.15 1.82 10.44
C GLY A 93 2.21 2.36 9.36
N TRP A 94 2.62 2.16 8.12
CA TRP A 94 1.91 2.57 6.92
C TRP A 94 2.06 1.54 5.82
N CYS A 95 0.96 1.29 5.09
CA CYS A 95 0.94 0.50 3.87
C CYS A 95 0.26 1.33 2.76
N ALA A 96 1.01 1.73 1.74
CA ALA A 96 0.40 2.31 0.53
C ALA A 96 -0.20 1.19 -0.31
N CYS A 97 -1.52 1.21 -0.51
CA CYS A 97 -2.21 0.25 -1.36
C CYS A 97 -3.39 0.88 -2.09
N GLY A 98 -3.78 0.28 -3.21
CA GLY A 98 -4.89 0.74 -4.05
C GLY A 98 -4.81 0.17 -5.46
N PRO A 99 -5.72 0.55 -6.38
CA PRO A 99 -5.70 0.10 -7.77
C PRO A 99 -4.33 0.34 -8.43
N ARG A 100 -3.82 -0.62 -9.20
CA ARG A 100 -2.52 -0.49 -9.90
C ARG A 100 -2.45 0.77 -10.76
N SER A 101 -3.56 1.17 -11.37
CA SER A 101 -3.66 2.40 -12.17
C SER A 101 -3.29 3.68 -11.42
N ARG A 102 -3.34 3.70 -10.08
CA ARG A 102 -2.85 4.81 -9.25
C ARG A 102 -1.33 4.96 -9.30
N TYR A 103 -0.62 3.86 -9.46
CA TYR A 103 0.84 3.78 -9.31
C TYR A 103 1.56 3.81 -10.67
N THR A 104 1.22 4.78 -11.52
CA THR A 104 1.69 4.87 -12.91
C THR A 104 3.21 4.87 -13.04
N ALA A 105 3.93 5.55 -12.14
CA ALA A 105 5.40 5.54 -12.18
C ALA A 105 5.98 4.17 -11.86
N ALA A 106 5.30 3.39 -11.02
CA ALA A 106 5.73 2.06 -10.65
C ALA A 106 5.44 1.02 -11.74
N ILE A 107 4.29 1.11 -12.40
CA ILE A 107 3.87 0.10 -13.38
C ILE A 107 4.35 0.39 -14.81
N ASP A 108 4.57 1.66 -15.17
CA ASP A 108 4.99 2.07 -16.52
C ASP A 108 6.44 2.58 -16.59
N GLY A 109 7.09 2.72 -15.44
CA GLY A 109 8.49 3.15 -15.35
C GLY A 109 9.45 2.19 -16.07
N ARG A 110 10.59 2.71 -16.56
CA ARG A 110 11.63 1.89 -17.23
C ARG A 110 12.15 0.72 -16.38
N SER A 111 12.13 0.87 -15.06
CA SER A 111 12.55 -0.15 -14.10
C SER A 111 11.38 -0.90 -13.48
N SER A 112 10.18 -0.87 -14.10
CA SER A 112 9.01 -1.56 -13.56
C SER A 112 9.27 -3.06 -13.41
N LEU A 113 8.95 -3.58 -12.23
CA LEU A 113 8.96 -5.01 -11.92
C LEU A 113 7.70 -5.72 -12.43
N LEU A 114 6.70 -4.95 -12.87
CA LEU A 114 5.39 -5.45 -13.33
C LEU A 114 5.23 -5.38 -14.84
N ARG A 115 6.32 -5.51 -15.61
CA ARG A 115 6.27 -5.43 -17.09
C ARG A 115 5.40 -6.52 -17.72
N GLY A 116 5.39 -7.71 -17.14
CA GLY A 116 4.59 -8.85 -17.57
C GLY A 116 3.13 -8.84 -17.12
N ARG A 117 2.67 -7.78 -16.43
CA ARG A 117 1.30 -7.68 -15.94
C ARG A 117 0.29 -7.60 -17.06
N ARG A 118 -0.92 -8.03 -16.82
CA ARG A 118 -2.08 -7.75 -17.68
C ARG A 118 -2.52 -6.31 -17.47
N ARG A 119 -2.34 -5.45 -18.49
CA ARG A 119 -2.64 -4.01 -18.41
C ARG A 119 -4.13 -3.72 -18.28
N GLU A 120 -4.97 -4.56 -18.86
CA GLU A 120 -6.43 -4.52 -18.76
C GLU A 120 -6.94 -4.66 -17.32
N GLU A 121 -6.15 -5.28 -16.46
CA GLU A 121 -6.47 -5.46 -15.04
C GLU A 121 -6.03 -4.28 -14.15
N ASP A 122 -5.38 -3.24 -14.69
CA ASP A 122 -4.75 -2.18 -13.85
C ASP A 122 -5.77 -1.40 -12.98
N HIS A 123 -7.04 -1.39 -13.34
CA HIS A 123 -8.10 -0.78 -12.55
C HIS A 123 -8.71 -1.72 -11.50
N SER A 124 -8.68 -3.02 -11.74
CA SER A 124 -9.33 -4.04 -10.90
C SER A 124 -8.35 -4.81 -10.00
N VAL A 125 -7.06 -4.82 -10.32
CA VAL A 125 -6.03 -5.40 -9.46
C VAL A 125 -5.39 -4.31 -8.62
N TRP A 126 -5.27 -4.55 -7.32
CA TRP A 126 -4.64 -3.65 -6.38
C TRP A 126 -3.13 -3.91 -6.28
N LEU A 127 -2.39 -2.87 -5.95
CA LEU A 127 -0.96 -2.94 -5.68
C LEU A 127 -0.69 -2.49 -4.24
N LEU A 128 0.08 -3.30 -3.53
CA LEU A 128 0.71 -2.97 -2.27
C LEU A 128 2.09 -2.39 -2.59
N ALA A 129 2.16 -1.05 -2.72
CA ALA A 129 3.31 -0.37 -3.30
C ALA A 129 4.42 -0.08 -2.28
N CYS A 130 4.05 0.18 -1.02
CA CYS A 130 4.99 0.54 0.04
C CYS A 130 4.54 -0.03 1.39
N LEU A 131 5.49 -0.49 2.18
CA LEU A 131 5.32 -0.89 3.58
C LEU A 131 6.37 -0.17 4.42
N PHE A 132 5.93 0.59 5.39
CA PHE A 132 6.78 1.31 6.33
C PHE A 132 6.39 0.96 7.77
N VAL A 133 7.39 0.65 8.60
CA VAL A 133 7.21 0.46 10.04
C VAL A 133 8.33 1.20 10.75
N ALA A 134 7.95 2.03 11.72
CA ALA A 134 8.90 2.75 12.57
C ALA A 134 9.87 1.76 13.25
N SER A 135 11.16 2.09 13.27
CA SER A 135 12.23 1.15 13.67
C SER A 135 12.01 0.52 15.04
N ALA A 136 11.53 1.29 16.02
CA ALA A 136 11.24 0.83 17.37
C ALA A 136 10.09 -0.22 17.46
N HIS A 137 9.28 -0.34 16.40
CA HIS A 137 8.12 -1.24 16.34
C HIS A 137 8.28 -2.40 15.35
N ARG A 138 9.47 -2.56 14.77
CA ARG A 138 9.79 -3.71 13.90
C ARG A 138 9.85 -5.01 14.70
N GLY A 139 9.62 -6.15 14.04
CA GLY A 139 9.61 -7.45 14.70
C GLY A 139 8.38 -7.73 15.58
N ARG A 140 7.42 -6.79 15.67
CA ARG A 140 6.21 -6.90 16.52
C ARG A 140 4.93 -7.23 15.72
N GLY A 141 5.05 -7.76 14.52
CA GLY A 141 3.89 -8.16 13.72
C GLY A 141 3.16 -7.04 12.98
N VAL A 142 3.62 -5.77 13.08
CA VAL A 142 2.97 -4.61 12.45
C VAL A 142 2.83 -4.78 10.94
N THR A 143 3.85 -5.30 10.26
CA THR A 143 3.80 -5.54 8.81
C THR A 143 2.72 -6.56 8.44
N HIS A 144 2.57 -7.64 9.21
CA HIS A 144 1.52 -8.65 8.99
C HIS A 144 0.12 -8.05 9.19
N ALA A 145 -0.06 -7.21 10.22
CA ALA A 145 -1.33 -6.52 10.45
C ALA A 145 -1.69 -5.60 9.29
N LEU A 146 -0.72 -4.79 8.80
CA LEU A 146 -0.89 -3.90 7.65
C LEU A 146 -1.27 -4.65 6.38
N VAL A 147 -0.54 -5.72 6.04
CA VAL A 147 -0.81 -6.54 4.83
C VAL A 147 -2.19 -7.18 4.95
N GLY A 148 -2.53 -7.77 6.09
CA GLY A 148 -3.86 -8.38 6.31
C GLY A 148 -4.98 -7.36 6.13
N THR A 149 -4.86 -6.15 6.69
CA THR A 149 -5.88 -5.11 6.53
C THR A 149 -5.91 -4.54 5.12
N ALA A 150 -4.78 -4.47 4.40
CA ALA A 150 -4.76 -4.09 2.99
C ALA A 150 -5.48 -5.11 2.10
N VAL A 151 -5.36 -6.41 2.40
CA VAL A 151 -6.11 -7.48 1.73
C VAL A 151 -7.62 -7.35 1.99
N ASP A 152 -8.01 -7.13 3.26
CA ASP A 152 -9.42 -6.94 3.60
C ASP A 152 -10.03 -5.70 2.94
N LEU A 153 -9.25 -4.59 2.89
CA LEU A 153 -9.65 -3.37 2.21
C LEU A 153 -9.83 -3.60 0.70
N ALA A 154 -8.88 -4.28 0.05
CA ALA A 154 -8.97 -4.59 -1.37
C ALA A 154 -10.22 -5.44 -1.70
N ARG A 155 -10.57 -6.43 -0.85
CA ARG A 155 -11.81 -7.20 -0.97
C ARG A 155 -13.06 -6.33 -0.83
N GLN A 156 -13.09 -5.44 0.17
CA GLN A 156 -14.23 -4.54 0.42
C GLN A 156 -14.46 -3.57 -0.73
N GLU A 157 -13.38 -3.16 -1.41
CA GLU A 157 -13.45 -2.26 -2.57
C GLU A 157 -13.63 -3.04 -3.91
N GLY A 158 -13.85 -4.36 -3.86
CA GLY A 158 -14.17 -5.19 -5.02
C GLY A 158 -12.98 -5.49 -5.95
N ALA A 159 -11.75 -5.43 -5.45
CA ALA A 159 -10.58 -5.78 -6.24
C ALA A 159 -10.58 -7.27 -6.61
N LEU A 160 -10.19 -7.62 -7.85
CA LEU A 160 -10.06 -9.00 -8.30
C LEU A 160 -8.87 -9.72 -7.64
N ALA A 161 -7.79 -9.00 -7.44
CA ALA A 161 -6.57 -9.49 -6.81
C ALA A 161 -5.80 -8.34 -6.18
N ILE A 162 -4.85 -8.69 -5.30
CA ILE A 162 -3.86 -7.75 -4.79
C ILE A 162 -2.46 -8.31 -5.04
N GLU A 163 -1.55 -7.43 -5.48
CA GLU A 163 -0.17 -7.75 -5.79
C GLU A 163 0.81 -6.94 -4.92
N GLY A 164 2.04 -7.42 -4.83
CA GLY A 164 3.15 -6.71 -4.23
C GLY A 164 4.47 -7.22 -4.80
N TRP A 165 5.55 -6.47 -4.54
CA TRP A 165 6.90 -6.77 -5.02
C TRP A 165 7.94 -6.83 -3.90
N PRO A 166 7.76 -7.72 -2.91
CA PRO A 166 8.66 -7.80 -1.76
C PRO A 166 10.10 -8.14 -2.17
N LEU A 167 11.01 -7.93 -1.22
CA LEU A 167 12.33 -8.55 -1.28
C LEU A 167 12.18 -10.07 -1.22
N ALA A 168 12.85 -10.76 -2.13
CA ALA A 168 12.92 -12.22 -2.14
C ALA A 168 13.50 -12.76 -0.82
N ALA A 169 13.10 -13.96 -0.40
CA ALA A 169 13.56 -14.59 0.83
C ALA A 169 15.09 -14.70 0.90
N SER A 170 15.73 -14.97 -0.24
CA SER A 170 17.20 -15.06 -0.38
C SER A 170 17.91 -13.70 -0.41
N ALA A 171 17.19 -12.58 -0.53
CA ALA A 171 17.81 -11.27 -0.64
C ALA A 171 18.29 -10.77 0.74
N PRO A 172 19.51 -10.22 0.84
CA PRO A 172 20.00 -9.65 2.08
C PRO A 172 19.10 -8.45 2.49
N PRO A 173 19.01 -8.14 3.79
CA PRO A 173 18.35 -6.93 4.26
C PRO A 173 18.94 -5.70 3.57
N SER A 174 18.11 -4.81 3.08
CA SER A 174 18.55 -3.57 2.42
C SER A 174 17.67 -2.40 2.82
N GLY A 175 18.15 -1.17 2.54
CA GLY A 175 17.39 0.05 2.73
C GLY A 175 16.08 0.10 1.92
N ASP A 176 15.93 -0.76 0.91
CA ASP A 176 14.71 -0.95 0.11
C ASP A 176 13.64 -1.78 0.83
N ALA A 177 13.75 -1.98 2.14
CA ALA A 177 12.82 -2.75 2.96
C ALA A 177 11.39 -2.14 3.04
N PHE A 178 11.15 -1.01 2.37
CA PHE A 178 9.82 -0.37 2.26
C PHE A 178 8.83 -1.12 1.37
N VAL A 179 9.18 -2.28 0.85
CA VAL A 179 8.30 -3.14 0.04
C VAL A 179 7.95 -4.45 0.75
N GLY A 180 8.45 -4.64 1.97
CA GLY A 180 8.28 -5.87 2.73
C GLY A 180 9.18 -7.02 2.26
N ARG A 181 8.99 -8.17 2.88
CA ARG A 181 9.71 -9.41 2.58
C ARG A 181 8.72 -10.48 2.11
N GLU A 182 9.19 -11.39 1.27
CA GLU A 182 8.40 -12.45 0.64
C GLU A 182 7.64 -13.29 1.70
N GLU A 183 8.27 -13.60 2.82
CA GLU A 183 7.68 -14.43 3.89
C GLU A 183 6.41 -13.79 4.50
N VAL A 184 6.36 -12.46 4.57
CA VAL A 184 5.17 -11.74 5.08
C VAL A 184 3.99 -11.91 4.12
N PHE A 185 4.26 -11.86 2.81
CA PHE A 185 3.25 -12.05 1.78
C PHE A 185 2.77 -13.50 1.74
N GLN A 186 3.69 -14.47 1.80
CA GLN A 186 3.34 -15.90 1.89
C GLN A 186 2.45 -16.18 3.10
N ALA A 187 2.80 -15.64 4.27
CA ALA A 187 1.99 -15.80 5.48
C ALA A 187 0.58 -15.16 5.37
N ALA A 188 0.39 -14.23 4.43
CA ALA A 188 -0.90 -13.62 4.11
C ALA A 188 -1.63 -14.32 2.95
N GLY A 189 -1.09 -15.44 2.43
CA GLY A 189 -1.70 -16.27 1.39
C GLY A 189 -1.35 -15.88 -0.05
N PHE A 190 -0.37 -14.98 -0.25
CA PHE A 190 0.09 -14.65 -1.60
C PHE A 190 0.96 -15.76 -2.19
N GLY A 191 0.75 -16.06 -3.48
CA GLY A 191 1.64 -16.88 -4.30
C GLY A 191 2.65 -16.03 -5.07
N CYS A 192 3.83 -16.59 -5.35
CA CYS A 192 4.82 -15.96 -6.24
C CYS A 192 4.39 -16.19 -7.69
N VAL A 193 4.18 -15.12 -8.45
CA VAL A 193 3.77 -15.19 -9.87
C VAL A 193 4.89 -14.82 -10.84
N ASP A 194 5.93 -14.10 -10.37
CA ASP A 194 7.10 -13.73 -11.18
C ASP A 194 8.31 -13.44 -10.30
N ARG A 195 9.50 -13.56 -10.87
CA ARG A 195 10.78 -13.19 -10.25
C ARG A 195 11.60 -12.35 -11.23
N PRO A 196 11.26 -11.07 -11.40
CA PRO A 196 11.91 -10.21 -12.38
C PRO A 196 13.40 -9.97 -12.08
N THR A 197 13.85 -10.19 -10.86
CA THR A 197 15.26 -10.19 -10.45
C THR A 197 15.51 -11.21 -9.35
N SER A 198 16.78 -11.56 -9.08
CA SER A 198 17.15 -12.43 -7.96
C SER A 198 16.77 -11.84 -6.58
N ARG A 199 16.56 -10.53 -6.50
CA ARG A 199 16.24 -9.81 -5.24
C ARG A 199 14.76 -9.50 -5.06
N ARG A 200 13.92 -9.70 -6.08
CA ARG A 200 12.52 -9.28 -6.08
C ARG A 200 11.61 -10.41 -6.55
N ALA A 201 10.55 -10.63 -5.81
CA ALA A 201 9.44 -11.45 -6.24
C ALA A 201 8.23 -10.56 -6.54
N VAL A 202 7.41 -10.95 -7.50
CA VAL A 202 6.04 -10.43 -7.65
C VAL A 202 5.11 -11.46 -7.04
N MET A 203 4.39 -11.03 -6.02
CA MET A 203 3.47 -11.85 -5.26
C MET A 203 2.04 -11.42 -5.56
N ARG A 204 1.12 -12.37 -5.71
CA ARG A 204 -0.29 -12.13 -6.00
C ARG A 204 -1.19 -12.96 -5.10
N LEU A 205 -2.28 -12.36 -4.66
CA LEU A 205 -3.40 -13.03 -4.00
C LEU A 205 -4.67 -12.69 -4.76
N ASP A 206 -5.32 -13.69 -5.35
CA ASP A 206 -6.63 -13.55 -5.95
C ASP A 206 -7.68 -13.44 -4.84
N LEU A 207 -8.59 -12.47 -4.95
CA LEU A 207 -9.52 -12.11 -3.87
C LEU A 207 -10.93 -12.67 -4.09
N HIS A 208 -11.25 -13.05 -5.32
CA HIS A 208 -12.45 -13.80 -5.64
C HIS A 208 -12.06 -15.25 -5.82
N GLY A 209 -12.86 -16.18 -5.27
CA GLY A 209 -12.70 -17.59 -5.56
C GLY A 209 -12.84 -17.84 -7.08
N PRO A 210 -12.39 -18.98 -7.60
CA PRO A 210 -12.64 -19.34 -9.00
C PRO A 210 -14.13 -19.14 -9.31
N PRO A 211 -14.48 -18.57 -10.48
CA PRO A 211 -15.88 -18.37 -10.85
C PRO A 211 -16.62 -19.69 -10.71
N GLY A 212 -17.60 -19.70 -9.82
CA GLY A 212 -18.56 -20.71 -9.45
C GLY A 212 -18.42 -22.10 -10.03
N THR A 213 -18.14 -23.05 -9.15
CA THR A 213 -18.89 -24.31 -9.22
C THR A 213 -20.23 -24.03 -8.53
N GLU A 214 -21.19 -23.49 -9.25
CA GLU A 214 -22.59 -23.63 -8.87
C GLU A 214 -22.87 -25.12 -8.90
N LEU A 215 -22.97 -25.74 -7.71
CA LEU A 215 -23.57 -27.07 -7.53
C LEU A 215 -25.02 -26.95 -7.97
N ARG A 216 -25.32 -27.53 -9.14
CA ARG A 216 -26.71 -27.91 -9.54
C ARG A 216 -27.17 -29.06 -8.68
#